data_cb4ed75b9d5c904919a021c7b98b25bd
#
_entry.id   cb4ed75b9d5c904919a021c7b98b25bd
#
_cell.length_a   1.000
_cell.length_b   1.000
_cell.length_c   1.000
_cell.angle_alpha   90.00
_cell.angle_beta   90.00
_cell.angle_gamma   90.00
#
_symmetry.space_group_name_H-M   'P 1'
#
loop_
_entity.id
_entity.type
_entity.pdbx_description
1 polymer ?
#
loop_
_entity_poly.entity_id
_entity_poly.type
_entity_poly.pdbx_seq_one_letter_code
_entity_poly.pdbx_strand_id
1 'polypeptide(L)'
;MGVYRSRIFPHIMNAAMNTKENREIRTRVCADLVGTVVEIGFGSGLNVPHYPAGVETVYAVEPLARSVAIAARRIDAGHVQVRHAGLTGERIDLPSASADAVLSTWTLCSIPDVDAALAEISRILKPGAALHFVEHGIAPDPTTARRQGRIEPFTKPIFGGCHLTRDIPALLAGAGFTISSMSTFQHPKEPKPFGWTFEGRAIAV
;
A
#
# COMPACT_ATOMS: atom_id res chain seq x y z
N MET A 1 3.28 10.59 18.62
CA MET A 1 2.25 9.54 18.30
C MET A 1 1.67 9.01 19.59
N GLY A 2 0.31 8.81 19.69
CA GLY A 2 -0.31 8.23 20.89
C GLY A 2 0.02 6.74 21.05
N VAL A 3 -0.08 6.23 22.29
CA VAL A 3 0.20 4.81 22.66
C VAL A 3 -0.60 3.82 21.80
N TYR A 4 -1.85 4.14 21.48
CA TYR A 4 -2.68 3.33 20.60
C TYR A 4 -1.98 3.09 19.25
N ARG A 5 -1.58 4.17 18.56
CA ARG A 5 -1.00 4.11 17.21
C ARG A 5 0.37 3.42 17.18
N SER A 6 1.19 3.60 18.22
CA SER A 6 2.54 3.05 18.25
C SER A 6 2.63 1.62 18.75
N ARG A 7 1.71 1.16 19.62
CA ARG A 7 1.83 -0.14 20.30
C ARG A 7 0.68 -1.12 20.02
N ILE A 8 -0.56 -0.64 19.87
CA ILE A 8 -1.75 -1.49 19.77
C ILE A 8 -2.15 -1.68 18.31
N PHE A 9 -2.25 -0.59 17.55
CA PHE A 9 -2.69 -0.57 16.16
C PHE A 9 -1.92 -1.56 15.25
N PRO A 10 -0.57 -1.69 15.32
CA PRO A 10 0.16 -2.66 14.49
C PRO A 10 -0.28 -4.11 14.70
N HIS A 11 -0.63 -4.51 15.93
CA HIS A 11 -1.12 -5.86 16.20
C HIS A 11 -2.53 -6.09 15.65
N ILE A 12 -3.42 -5.10 15.82
CA ILE A 12 -4.78 -5.17 15.26
C ILE A 12 -4.70 -5.28 13.73
N MET A 13 -3.92 -4.42 13.09
CA MET A 13 -3.77 -4.44 11.63
C MET A 13 -3.12 -5.72 11.13
N ASN A 14 -2.10 -6.24 11.84
CA ASN A 14 -1.50 -7.51 11.47
C ASN A 14 -2.53 -8.67 11.49
N ALA A 15 -3.44 -8.69 12.45
CA ALA A 15 -4.49 -9.71 12.52
C ALA A 15 -5.58 -9.46 11.47
N ALA A 16 -6.10 -8.25 11.37
CA ALA A 16 -7.20 -7.87 10.49
C ALA A 16 -6.83 -8.03 9.00
N MET A 17 -5.59 -7.69 8.63
CA MET A 17 -5.12 -7.73 7.25
C MET A 17 -4.51 -9.08 6.83
N ASN A 18 -4.44 -10.06 7.74
CA ASN A 18 -3.91 -11.40 7.45
C ASN A 18 -5.01 -12.43 7.19
N THR A 19 -6.05 -12.06 6.48
CA THR A 19 -7.14 -12.97 6.08
C THR A 19 -6.76 -13.80 4.84
N LYS A 20 -7.51 -14.86 4.55
CA LYS A 20 -7.32 -15.66 3.34
C LYS A 20 -7.51 -14.81 2.10
N GLU A 21 -8.56 -14.00 2.07
CA GLU A 21 -8.91 -13.12 0.96
C GLU A 21 -7.80 -12.10 0.69
N ASN A 22 -7.27 -11.45 1.74
CA ASN A 22 -6.16 -10.52 1.60
C ASN A 22 -4.87 -11.20 1.12
N ARG A 23 -4.61 -12.44 1.52
CA ARG A 23 -3.45 -13.21 0.98
C ARG A 23 -3.59 -13.49 -0.51
N GLU A 24 -4.78 -13.85 -0.98
CA GLU A 24 -5.05 -14.05 -2.41
C GLU A 24 -4.86 -12.76 -3.21
N ILE A 25 -5.33 -11.62 -2.68
CA ILE A 25 -5.10 -10.29 -3.29
C ILE A 25 -3.59 -9.96 -3.33
N ARG A 26 -2.86 -10.18 -2.21
CA ARG A 26 -1.40 -9.96 -2.15
C ARG A 26 -0.65 -10.82 -3.17
N THR A 27 -1.05 -12.07 -3.33
CA THR A 27 -0.44 -12.95 -4.34
C THR A 27 -0.61 -12.39 -5.75
N ARG A 28 -1.79 -11.84 -6.08
CA ARG A 28 -2.02 -11.25 -7.41
C ARG A 28 -1.25 -9.96 -7.63
N VAL A 29 -1.30 -9.02 -6.68
CA VAL A 29 -0.63 -7.72 -6.85
C VAL A 29 0.89 -7.85 -6.86
N CYS A 30 1.44 -8.87 -6.19
CA CYS A 30 2.89 -9.14 -6.19
C CYS A 30 3.37 -9.97 -7.38
N ALA A 31 2.48 -10.62 -8.13
CA ALA A 31 2.83 -11.68 -9.10
C ALA A 31 3.91 -11.31 -10.13
N ASP A 32 3.93 -10.05 -10.58
CA ASP A 32 4.86 -9.58 -11.63
C ASP A 32 6.01 -8.71 -11.08
N LEU A 33 6.22 -8.70 -9.76
CA LEU A 33 7.33 -7.98 -9.14
C LEU A 33 8.65 -8.69 -9.43
N VAL A 34 9.70 -7.90 -9.74
CA VAL A 34 11.06 -8.41 -10.01
C VAL A 34 12.12 -7.43 -9.50
N GLY A 35 13.34 -7.91 -9.29
CA GLY A 35 14.51 -7.10 -8.97
C GLY A 35 14.40 -6.35 -7.65
N THR A 36 14.65 -5.06 -7.70
CA THR A 36 14.59 -4.14 -6.55
C THR A 36 13.21 -3.54 -6.42
N VAL A 37 12.49 -3.90 -5.36
CA VAL A 37 11.15 -3.41 -5.05
C VAL A 37 11.19 -2.44 -3.89
N VAL A 38 10.44 -1.33 -3.97
CA VAL A 38 10.20 -0.44 -2.82
C VAL A 38 8.76 -0.63 -2.37
N GLU A 39 8.55 -1.06 -1.13
CA GLU A 39 7.21 -1.20 -0.55
C GLU A 39 6.87 -0.03 0.35
N ILE A 40 5.85 0.73 -0.04
CA ILE A 40 5.31 1.85 0.74
C ILE A 40 4.28 1.30 1.72
N GLY A 41 4.51 1.54 3.03
CA GLY A 41 3.69 0.98 4.10
C GLY A 41 3.93 -0.52 4.29
N PHE A 42 5.19 -0.90 4.42
CA PHE A 42 5.60 -2.30 4.62
C PHE A 42 4.87 -3.00 5.78
N GLY A 43 4.49 -2.24 6.79
CA GLY A 43 3.71 -2.73 7.91
C GLY A 43 4.38 -3.88 8.64
N SER A 44 3.60 -4.92 8.89
CA SER A 44 4.07 -6.15 9.54
C SER A 44 4.64 -7.20 8.57
N GLY A 45 4.97 -6.80 7.33
CA GLY A 45 5.59 -7.67 6.33
C GLY A 45 4.63 -8.73 5.76
N LEU A 46 3.35 -8.41 5.62
CA LEU A 46 2.35 -9.36 5.12
C LEU A 46 2.54 -9.70 3.64
N ASN A 47 3.30 -8.90 2.88
CA ASN A 47 3.63 -9.19 1.48
C ASN A 47 4.86 -10.12 1.35
N VAL A 48 5.70 -10.26 2.39
CA VAL A 48 6.94 -11.06 2.32
C VAL A 48 6.73 -12.49 1.79
N PRO A 49 5.70 -13.23 2.24
CA PRO A 49 5.44 -14.58 1.71
C PRO A 49 4.93 -14.62 0.25
N HIS A 50 4.63 -13.45 -0.34
CA HIS A 50 4.00 -13.34 -1.66
C HIS A 50 4.94 -12.78 -2.73
N TYR A 51 6.17 -12.38 -2.36
CA TYR A 51 7.14 -11.93 -3.36
C TYR A 51 7.56 -13.11 -4.25
N PRO A 52 7.55 -12.92 -5.59
CA PRO A 52 8.08 -13.92 -6.52
C PRO A 52 9.59 -14.12 -6.33
N ALA A 53 10.10 -15.26 -6.80
CA ALA A 53 11.53 -15.57 -6.76
C ALA A 53 12.41 -14.57 -7.52
N GLY A 54 11.83 -13.81 -8.45
CA GLY A 54 12.52 -12.74 -9.18
C GLY A 54 12.74 -11.45 -8.39
N VAL A 55 12.18 -11.31 -7.17
CA VAL A 55 12.45 -10.18 -6.28
C VAL A 55 13.73 -10.47 -5.48
N GLU A 56 14.70 -9.58 -5.61
CA GLU A 56 16.01 -9.73 -4.96
C GLU A 56 16.09 -8.95 -3.65
N THR A 57 15.68 -7.68 -3.69
CA THR A 57 15.72 -6.77 -2.55
C THR A 57 14.42 -6.01 -2.41
N VAL A 58 13.93 -5.92 -1.18
CA VAL A 58 12.78 -5.08 -0.83
C VAL A 58 13.25 -3.95 0.08
N TYR A 59 13.04 -2.71 -0.37
CA TYR A 59 13.22 -1.53 0.45
C TYR A 59 11.92 -1.16 1.13
N ALA A 60 11.88 -1.36 2.45
CA ALA A 60 10.70 -1.15 3.29
C ALA A 60 10.61 0.31 3.76
N VAL A 61 9.50 0.98 3.44
CA VAL A 61 9.14 2.29 3.98
C VAL A 61 8.04 2.09 5.02
N GLU A 62 8.36 2.29 6.32
CA GLU A 62 7.44 2.04 7.42
C GLU A 62 7.76 2.92 8.64
N PRO A 63 6.82 3.79 9.10
CA PRO A 63 7.06 4.68 10.22
C PRO A 63 6.96 4.01 11.60
N LEU A 64 6.34 2.85 11.70
CA LEU A 64 6.05 2.22 12.99
C LEU A 64 7.05 1.10 13.31
N ALA A 65 8.03 1.39 14.17
CA ALA A 65 9.02 0.39 14.62
C ALA A 65 8.37 -0.91 15.16
N ARG A 66 7.15 -0.83 15.71
CA ARG A 66 6.42 -2.00 16.18
C ARG A 66 5.95 -2.88 15.03
N SER A 67 5.52 -2.30 13.91
CA SER A 67 5.17 -3.02 12.69
C SER A 67 6.38 -3.81 12.18
N VAL A 68 7.53 -3.17 12.10
CA VAL A 68 8.80 -3.78 11.68
C VAL A 68 9.20 -4.94 12.62
N ALA A 69 9.05 -4.77 13.92
CA ALA A 69 9.34 -5.83 14.89
C ALA A 69 8.41 -7.05 14.70
N ILE A 70 7.14 -6.84 14.33
CA ILE A 70 6.21 -7.94 14.00
C ILE A 70 6.62 -8.62 12.68
N ALA A 71 7.17 -7.87 11.72
CA ALA A 71 7.60 -8.39 10.44
C ALA A 71 8.80 -9.33 10.53
N ALA A 72 9.65 -9.22 11.55
CA ALA A 72 10.91 -9.94 11.67
C ALA A 72 10.80 -11.44 11.35
N ARG A 73 9.83 -12.14 11.93
CA ARG A 73 9.65 -13.59 11.65
C ARG A 73 9.33 -13.91 10.19
N ARG A 74 8.63 -13.01 9.48
CA ARG A 74 8.32 -13.20 8.06
C ARG A 74 9.54 -12.91 7.21
N ILE A 75 10.31 -11.89 7.59
CA ILE A 75 11.58 -11.55 6.93
C ILE A 75 12.57 -12.70 7.07
N ASP A 76 12.74 -13.24 8.28
CA ASP A 76 13.65 -14.37 8.54
C ASP A 76 13.25 -15.66 7.80
N ALA A 77 11.95 -15.85 7.57
CA ALA A 77 11.42 -17.00 6.83
C ALA A 77 11.32 -16.77 5.31
N GLY A 78 11.48 -15.53 4.86
CA GLY A 78 11.41 -15.12 3.45
C GLY A 78 12.72 -15.41 2.71
N HIS A 79 12.65 -15.32 1.38
CA HIS A 79 13.84 -15.45 0.51
C HIS A 79 14.42 -14.10 0.08
N VAL A 80 13.69 -13.00 0.31
CA VAL A 80 14.10 -11.67 -0.14
C VAL A 80 14.91 -10.94 0.92
N GLN A 81 15.90 -10.15 0.51
CA GLN A 81 16.59 -9.25 1.40
C GLN A 81 15.71 -8.02 1.67
N VAL A 82 15.37 -7.76 2.93
CA VAL A 82 14.60 -6.57 3.33
C VAL A 82 15.53 -5.53 3.95
N ARG A 83 15.49 -4.30 3.45
CA ARG A 83 16.24 -3.13 3.94
C ARG A 83 15.29 -1.97 4.22
N HIS A 84 15.59 -1.14 5.21
CA HIS A 84 14.82 0.07 5.46
C HIS A 84 15.25 1.20 4.52
N ALA A 85 14.26 1.95 3.96
CA ALA A 85 14.49 3.06 3.05
C ALA A 85 13.72 4.34 3.41
N GLY A 86 13.32 4.47 4.66
CA GLY A 86 12.64 5.67 5.14
C GLY A 86 11.45 5.37 6.05
N LEU A 87 10.92 6.43 6.63
CA LEU A 87 9.79 6.34 7.56
C LEU A 87 8.46 6.73 6.91
N THR A 88 8.49 7.49 5.82
CA THR A 88 7.27 8.00 5.17
C THR A 88 7.39 7.90 3.66
N GLY A 89 6.25 7.70 2.98
CA GLY A 89 6.20 7.66 1.52
C GLY A 89 6.49 9.02 0.87
N GLU A 90 6.33 10.12 1.61
CA GLU A 90 6.61 11.48 1.15
C GLU A 90 8.11 11.79 1.04
N ARG A 91 8.96 10.94 1.63
CA ARG A 91 10.43 11.03 1.53
C ARG A 91 11.06 9.66 1.62
N ILE A 92 11.67 9.23 0.53
CA ILE A 92 12.30 7.91 0.40
C ILE A 92 13.81 8.09 0.23
N ASP A 93 14.60 7.49 1.13
CA ASP A 93 16.06 7.61 1.13
C ASP A 93 16.71 6.67 0.09
N LEU A 94 16.31 6.85 -1.18
CA LEU A 94 16.84 6.11 -2.32
C LEU A 94 17.14 7.08 -3.49
N PRO A 95 18.12 6.77 -4.34
CA PRO A 95 18.40 7.54 -5.56
C PRO A 95 17.18 7.52 -6.51
N SER A 96 17.11 8.54 -7.38
CA SER A 96 16.18 8.54 -8.52
C SER A 96 16.46 7.33 -9.44
N ALA A 97 15.41 6.81 -10.08
CA ALA A 97 15.50 5.70 -11.04
C ALA A 97 16.25 4.47 -10.49
N SER A 98 16.00 4.09 -9.22
CA SER A 98 16.67 2.98 -8.55
C SER A 98 15.79 1.75 -8.33
N ALA A 99 14.46 1.89 -8.41
CA ALA A 99 13.50 0.82 -8.18
C ALA A 99 13.00 0.19 -9.50
N ASP A 100 12.99 -1.14 -9.56
CA ASP A 100 12.39 -1.89 -10.68
C ASP A 100 10.86 -1.96 -10.55
N ALA A 101 10.33 -1.83 -9.34
CA ALA A 101 8.91 -1.67 -9.08
C ALA A 101 8.69 -0.98 -7.72
N VAL A 102 7.53 -0.35 -7.58
CA VAL A 102 7.02 0.09 -6.27
C VAL A 102 5.73 -0.68 -5.97
N LEU A 103 5.57 -1.10 -4.71
CA LEU A 103 4.38 -1.78 -4.21
C LEU A 103 3.70 -0.94 -3.14
N SER A 104 2.37 -0.76 -3.26
CA SER A 104 1.54 -0.17 -2.22
C SER A 104 0.31 -1.04 -1.97
N THR A 105 0.14 -1.48 -0.72
CA THR A 105 -1.00 -2.32 -0.33
C THR A 105 -1.74 -1.69 0.85
N TRP A 106 -2.92 -1.12 0.58
CA TRP A 106 -3.77 -0.39 1.54
C TRP A 106 -3.02 0.71 2.31
N THR A 107 -2.13 1.42 1.59
CA THR A 107 -1.29 2.46 2.18
C THR A 107 -1.51 3.82 1.55
N LEU A 108 -1.55 3.95 0.22
CA LEU A 108 -1.82 5.23 -0.46
C LEU A 108 -3.14 5.85 0.02
N CYS A 109 -4.14 5.04 0.33
CA CYS A 109 -5.39 5.52 0.92
C CYS A 109 -5.21 6.20 2.28
N SER A 110 -4.09 5.97 2.98
CA SER A 110 -3.83 6.43 4.35
C SER A 110 -2.73 7.48 4.48
N ILE A 111 -1.93 7.71 3.45
CA ILE A 111 -0.85 8.71 3.46
C ILE A 111 -1.45 10.12 3.53
N PRO A 112 -1.03 10.99 4.47
CA PRO A 112 -1.55 12.34 4.59
C PRO A 112 -1.32 13.18 3.34
N ASP A 113 -0.07 13.30 2.90
CA ASP A 113 0.32 14.00 1.66
C ASP A 113 0.60 12.98 0.56
N VAL A 114 -0.48 12.49 -0.06
CA VAL A 114 -0.40 11.46 -1.09
C VAL A 114 0.24 11.99 -2.38
N ASP A 115 0.12 13.28 -2.65
CA ASP A 115 0.71 13.89 -3.85
C ASP A 115 2.24 13.91 -3.73
N ALA A 116 2.78 14.29 -2.56
CA ALA A 116 4.21 14.18 -2.27
C ALA A 116 4.70 12.73 -2.35
N ALA A 117 3.93 11.77 -1.83
CA ALA A 117 4.29 10.36 -1.92
C ALA A 117 4.29 9.84 -3.36
N LEU A 118 3.34 10.22 -4.19
CA LEU A 118 3.31 9.84 -5.60
C LEU A 118 4.45 10.48 -6.40
N ALA A 119 4.83 11.72 -6.07
CA ALA A 119 6.00 12.37 -6.67
C ALA A 119 7.31 11.62 -6.31
N GLU A 120 7.47 11.19 -5.06
CA GLU A 120 8.63 10.37 -4.64
C GLU A 120 8.62 8.99 -5.30
N ILE A 121 7.46 8.35 -5.41
CA ILE A 121 7.31 7.07 -6.12
C ILE A 121 7.74 7.23 -7.59
N SER A 122 7.28 8.28 -8.26
CA SER A 122 7.69 8.59 -9.64
C SER A 122 9.21 8.82 -9.74
N ARG A 123 9.79 9.55 -8.79
CA ARG A 123 11.22 9.84 -8.77
C ARG A 123 12.08 8.60 -8.67
N ILE A 124 11.71 7.64 -7.82
CA ILE A 124 12.51 6.43 -7.57
C ILE A 124 12.31 5.33 -8.59
N LEU A 125 11.16 5.29 -9.27
CA LEU A 125 10.91 4.31 -10.33
C LEU A 125 11.89 4.51 -11.49
N LYS A 126 12.43 3.42 -12.01
CA LYS A 126 13.17 3.42 -13.28
C LYS A 126 12.21 3.76 -14.43
N PRO A 127 12.71 4.32 -15.54
CA PRO A 127 11.89 4.55 -16.72
C PRO A 127 11.16 3.27 -17.16
N GLY A 128 9.84 3.36 -17.30
CA GLY A 128 8.99 2.23 -17.68
C GLY A 128 8.64 1.25 -16.57
N ALA A 129 9.21 1.43 -15.37
CA ALA A 129 8.84 0.63 -14.19
C ALA A 129 7.47 1.05 -13.64
N ALA A 130 6.80 0.15 -12.91
CA ALA A 130 5.43 0.34 -12.47
C ALA A 130 5.27 0.44 -10.96
N LEU A 131 4.29 1.24 -10.56
CA LEU A 131 3.64 1.16 -9.25
C LEU A 131 2.57 0.05 -9.31
N HIS A 132 2.73 -0.98 -8.49
CA HIS A 132 1.72 -1.99 -8.22
C HIS A 132 0.93 -1.58 -6.99
N PHE A 133 -0.39 -1.61 -7.07
CA PHE A 133 -1.21 -1.14 -5.97
C PHE A 133 -2.46 -1.98 -5.73
N VAL A 134 -2.87 -2.03 -4.47
CA VAL A 134 -4.22 -2.39 -4.04
C VAL A 134 -4.63 -1.45 -2.92
N GLU A 135 -5.72 -0.67 -3.13
CA GLU A 135 -6.07 0.45 -2.27
C GLU A 135 -7.59 0.55 -2.07
N HIS A 136 -7.99 0.98 -0.88
CA HIS A 136 -9.37 1.41 -0.67
C HIS A 136 -9.62 2.75 -1.37
N GLY A 137 -10.86 2.97 -1.81
CA GLY A 137 -11.25 4.25 -2.36
C GLY A 137 -12.74 4.42 -2.52
N ILE A 138 -13.13 5.47 -3.20
CA ILE A 138 -14.54 5.84 -3.37
C ILE A 138 -15.30 4.78 -4.19
N ALA A 139 -16.44 4.34 -3.67
CA ALA A 139 -17.31 3.41 -4.39
C ALA A 139 -18.06 4.11 -5.53
N PRO A 140 -18.31 3.45 -6.67
CA PRO A 140 -19.03 4.05 -7.80
C PRO A 140 -20.53 4.24 -7.51
N ASP A 141 -21.09 3.47 -6.58
CA ASP A 141 -22.48 3.64 -6.16
C ASP A 141 -22.64 4.91 -5.33
N PRO A 142 -23.48 5.89 -5.76
CA PRO A 142 -23.63 7.15 -5.07
C PRO A 142 -24.15 7.04 -3.62
N THR A 143 -24.90 5.97 -3.31
CA THR A 143 -25.39 5.73 -1.95
C THR A 143 -24.24 5.29 -1.03
N THR A 144 -23.40 4.39 -1.50
CA THR A 144 -22.22 3.94 -0.78
C THR A 144 -21.20 5.08 -0.63
N ALA A 145 -20.93 5.83 -1.69
CA ALA A 145 -20.02 6.99 -1.66
C ALA A 145 -20.47 8.06 -0.63
N ARG A 146 -21.77 8.38 -0.57
CA ARG A 146 -22.31 9.27 0.46
C ARG A 146 -22.13 8.72 1.88
N ARG A 147 -22.30 7.40 2.07
CA ARG A 147 -22.05 6.76 3.37
C ARG A 147 -20.56 6.82 3.73
N GLN A 148 -19.66 6.55 2.79
CA GLN A 148 -18.20 6.70 2.98
C GLN A 148 -17.87 8.11 3.47
N GLY A 149 -18.34 9.16 2.79
CA GLY A 149 -18.09 10.55 3.20
C GLY A 149 -18.62 10.90 4.59
N ARG A 150 -19.75 10.30 5.01
CA ARG A 150 -20.32 10.54 6.36
C ARG A 150 -19.54 9.85 7.47
N ILE A 151 -19.03 8.64 7.23
CA ILE A 151 -18.35 7.84 8.26
C ILE A 151 -16.85 8.11 8.33
N GLU A 152 -16.22 8.55 7.23
CA GLU A 152 -14.77 8.76 7.14
C GLU A 152 -14.20 9.63 8.27
N PRO A 153 -14.81 10.78 8.69
CA PRO A 153 -14.27 11.59 9.79
C PRO A 153 -14.12 10.80 11.10
N PHE A 154 -14.97 9.80 11.33
CA PHE A 154 -14.96 8.98 12.54
C PHE A 154 -14.06 7.74 12.40
N THR A 155 -13.96 7.17 11.22
CA THR A 155 -13.22 5.93 10.96
C THR A 155 -11.76 6.17 10.66
N LYS A 156 -11.42 7.27 10.00
CA LYS A 156 -10.04 7.65 9.64
C LYS A 156 -9.07 7.64 10.84
N PRO A 157 -9.38 8.22 12.02
CA PRO A 157 -8.47 8.14 13.17
C PRO A 157 -8.24 6.72 13.69
N ILE A 158 -9.23 5.84 13.55
CA ILE A 158 -9.22 4.46 14.05
C ILE A 158 -8.43 3.55 13.10
N PHE A 159 -8.65 3.71 11.79
CA PHE A 159 -8.05 2.85 10.74
C PHE A 159 -6.78 3.47 10.11
N GLY A 160 -5.93 4.07 10.95
CA GLY A 160 -4.58 4.47 10.53
C GLY A 160 -4.51 5.65 9.56
N GLY A 161 -5.60 6.38 9.34
CA GLY A 161 -5.64 7.50 8.41
C GLY A 161 -6.34 7.18 7.08
N CYS A 162 -6.92 5.98 6.91
CA CYS A 162 -7.55 5.58 5.66
C CYS A 162 -8.68 6.52 5.24
N HIS A 163 -8.58 7.05 4.03
CA HIS A 163 -9.59 7.85 3.35
C HIS A 163 -10.42 6.94 2.45
N LEU A 164 -11.64 6.67 2.86
CA LEU A 164 -12.58 5.84 2.09
C LEU A 164 -13.09 6.53 0.82
N THR A 165 -12.95 7.86 0.76
CA THR A 165 -13.43 8.69 -0.35
C THR A 165 -12.35 9.06 -1.36
N ARG A 166 -11.14 8.51 -1.27
CA ARG A 166 -10.09 8.74 -2.26
C ARG A 166 -10.46 8.17 -3.62
N ASP A 167 -10.37 9.00 -4.64
CA ASP A 167 -10.46 8.58 -6.03
C ASP A 167 -9.04 8.18 -6.49
N ILE A 168 -8.72 6.90 -6.36
CA ILE A 168 -7.38 6.37 -6.68
C ILE A 168 -7.01 6.62 -8.14
N PRO A 169 -7.86 6.36 -9.15
CA PRO A 169 -7.57 6.70 -10.53
C PRO A 169 -7.27 8.18 -10.75
N ALA A 170 -8.07 9.08 -10.19
CA ALA A 170 -7.86 10.51 -10.34
C ALA A 170 -6.55 10.98 -9.69
N LEU A 171 -6.21 10.44 -8.51
CA LEU A 171 -4.93 10.73 -7.84
C LEU A 171 -3.73 10.30 -8.68
N LEU A 172 -3.75 9.08 -9.21
CA LEU A 172 -2.68 8.57 -10.07
C LEU A 172 -2.53 9.42 -11.33
N ALA A 173 -3.63 9.72 -12.01
CA ALA A 173 -3.61 10.55 -13.21
C ALA A 173 -3.10 11.99 -12.91
N GLY A 174 -3.54 12.60 -11.80
CA GLY A 174 -3.09 13.92 -11.35
C GLY A 174 -1.59 13.98 -11.04
N ALA A 175 -1.02 12.88 -10.60
CA ALA A 175 0.42 12.74 -10.32
C ALA A 175 1.26 12.32 -11.54
N GLY A 176 0.68 12.26 -12.74
CA GLY A 176 1.41 11.92 -13.97
C GLY A 176 1.61 10.41 -14.18
N PHE A 177 0.78 9.56 -13.54
CA PHE A 177 0.81 8.13 -13.81
C PHE A 177 -0.24 7.74 -14.86
N THR A 178 0.15 6.86 -15.77
CA THR A 178 -0.76 6.17 -16.70
C THR A 178 -1.09 4.80 -16.15
N ILE A 179 -2.38 4.54 -15.90
CA ILE A 179 -2.85 3.23 -15.43
C ILE A 179 -2.76 2.23 -16.59
N SER A 180 -1.87 1.24 -16.48
CA SER A 180 -1.67 0.20 -17.48
C SER A 180 -2.65 -0.98 -17.32
N SER A 181 -3.06 -1.26 -16.09
CA SER A 181 -4.11 -2.24 -15.79
C SER A 181 -4.79 -1.89 -14.47
N MET A 182 -6.09 -2.10 -14.40
CA MET A 182 -6.85 -1.90 -13.15
C MET A 182 -8.09 -2.77 -13.12
N SER A 183 -8.37 -3.37 -11.97
CA SER A 183 -9.64 -3.97 -11.61
C SER A 183 -10.20 -3.30 -10.36
N THR A 184 -11.52 -3.31 -10.22
CA THR A 184 -12.20 -2.79 -9.04
C THR A 184 -13.20 -3.81 -8.54
N PHE A 185 -13.31 -3.96 -7.22
CA PHE A 185 -14.22 -4.91 -6.62
C PHE A 185 -14.60 -4.52 -5.20
N GLN A 186 -15.73 -5.05 -4.74
CA GLN A 186 -16.08 -5.03 -3.33
C GLN A 186 -15.36 -6.16 -2.63
N HIS A 187 -14.54 -5.85 -1.63
CA HIS A 187 -13.86 -6.86 -0.82
C HIS A 187 -14.88 -7.78 -0.14
N PRO A 188 -14.77 -9.13 -0.28
CA PRO A 188 -15.84 -10.06 0.10
C PRO A 188 -16.12 -10.12 1.60
N LYS A 189 -15.17 -9.73 2.44
CA LYS A 189 -15.29 -9.76 3.92
C LYS A 189 -15.50 -8.39 4.55
N GLU A 190 -15.48 -7.33 3.78
CA GLU A 190 -15.62 -5.98 4.31
C GLU A 190 -17.01 -5.41 4.03
N PRO A 191 -17.61 -4.68 4.99
CA PRO A 191 -18.88 -3.98 4.75
C PRO A 191 -18.72 -2.99 3.59
N LYS A 192 -19.80 -2.80 2.81
CA LYS A 192 -19.81 -1.95 1.60
C LYS A 192 -19.08 -0.60 1.73
N PRO A 193 -19.26 0.19 2.81
CA PRO A 193 -18.56 1.47 2.92
C PRO A 193 -17.04 1.36 3.05
N PHE A 194 -16.49 0.20 3.43
CA PHE A 194 -15.05 0.03 3.69
C PHE A 194 -14.32 -0.73 2.60
N GLY A 195 -15.01 -1.63 1.89
CA GLY A 195 -14.37 -2.65 1.07
C GLY A 195 -14.30 -2.34 -0.42
N TRP A 196 -14.62 -1.11 -0.89
CA TRP A 196 -14.40 -0.81 -2.30
C TRP A 196 -12.91 -0.67 -2.58
N THR A 197 -12.41 -1.54 -3.45
CA THR A 197 -10.98 -1.76 -3.67
C THR A 197 -10.61 -1.56 -5.13
N PHE A 198 -9.49 -0.87 -5.34
CA PHE A 198 -8.80 -0.70 -6.62
C PHE A 198 -7.52 -1.52 -6.60
N GLU A 199 -7.33 -2.41 -7.57
CA GLU A 199 -6.12 -3.24 -7.72
C GLU A 199 -5.57 -3.05 -9.12
N GLY A 200 -4.29 -2.72 -9.27
CA GLY A 200 -3.75 -2.48 -10.59
C GLY A 200 -2.28 -2.10 -10.64
N ARG A 201 -1.89 -1.61 -11.83
CA ARG A 201 -0.55 -1.10 -12.13
C ARG A 201 -0.62 0.23 -12.84
N ALA A 202 0.32 1.12 -12.51
CA ALA A 202 0.46 2.43 -13.13
C ALA A 202 1.94 2.74 -13.40
N ILE A 203 2.22 3.39 -14.52
CA ILE A 203 3.57 3.74 -14.99
C ILE A 203 3.69 5.26 -14.93
N ALA A 204 4.79 5.78 -14.36
CA ALA A 204 5.09 7.21 -14.40
C ALA A 204 5.43 7.65 -15.84
N VAL A 205 4.88 8.78 -16.28
CA VAL A 205 5.08 9.37 -17.62
C VAL A 205 6.18 10.42 -17.57
#